data_cc3143e0ffb155595a6c5526d4949024
#
_entry.id   cc3143e0ffb155595a6c5526d4949024
#
_cell.length_a   1.000
_cell.length_b   1.000
_cell.length_c   1.000
_cell.angle_alpha   90.00
_cell.angle_beta   90.00
_cell.angle_gamma   90.00
#
_symmetry.space_group_name_H-M   'P 1'
#
loop_
_entity.id
_entity.type
_entity.pdbx_description
1 polymer ?
#
loop_
_entity_poly.entity_id
_entity_poly.type
_entity_poly.pdbx_seq_one_letter_code
_entity_poly.pdbx_strand_id
1 'polypeptide(L)'
;FADTEANGLPSEAGGNAEGWLLPGSYEVGETDTPTTVIARMVKGTIDELDRLGVAPADRETVLIKASIVDGEMNIDKYMPMVARVIENRLADTNGETKGMLGMDSTVLYGVGKTSGVPDQADLDNDNPYNTRLHAGLPPTPIGQPSEKAIKAVLNPAEGTWLYFVTVNLDTGETLFASTLEEQEKNREKFKAYCTANPKVCTSS
;
A
#
# COMPACT_ATOMS: atom_id res chain seq x y z
N PHE A 1 19.87 -10.12 -5.54
CA PHE A 1 19.09 -9.79 -6.77
C PHE A 1 19.96 -9.13 -7.86
N ALA A 2 21.28 -9.34 -7.85
CA ALA A 2 22.22 -8.62 -8.72
C ALA A 2 22.08 -8.97 -10.22
N ASP A 3 21.40 -10.05 -10.60
CA ASP A 3 21.17 -10.46 -11.98
C ASP A 3 19.68 -10.44 -12.32
N THR A 4 19.19 -9.26 -12.71
CA THR A 4 17.78 -9.03 -13.03
C THR A 4 17.35 -9.76 -14.31
N GLU A 5 18.26 -10.00 -15.23
CA GLU A 5 17.99 -10.73 -16.47
C GLU A 5 17.78 -12.23 -16.21
N ALA A 6 18.61 -12.82 -15.32
CA ALA A 6 18.51 -14.23 -14.97
C ALA A 6 17.29 -14.59 -14.12
N ASN A 7 16.78 -13.65 -13.30
CA ASN A 7 15.60 -13.87 -12.45
C ASN A 7 14.28 -13.42 -13.11
N GLY A 8 14.32 -12.99 -14.37
CA GLY A 8 13.13 -12.64 -15.16
C GLY A 8 12.42 -11.36 -14.72
N LEU A 9 13.07 -10.52 -13.90
CA LEU A 9 12.50 -9.26 -13.45
C LEU A 9 12.34 -8.30 -14.66
N PRO A 10 11.15 -7.78 -14.91
CA PRO A 10 10.93 -6.94 -16.09
C PRO A 10 11.56 -5.55 -15.89
N SER A 11 11.82 -4.87 -17.01
CA SER A 11 12.49 -3.56 -17.01
C SER A 11 11.73 -2.48 -16.22
N GLU A 12 10.40 -2.56 -16.19
CA GLU A 12 9.52 -1.66 -15.45
C GLU A 12 9.72 -1.73 -13.92
N ALA A 13 10.26 -2.84 -13.42
CA ALA A 13 10.63 -2.99 -12.00
C ALA A 13 11.89 -2.20 -11.61
N GLY A 14 12.58 -1.57 -12.56
CA GLY A 14 13.78 -0.76 -12.28
C GLY A 14 14.91 -1.49 -11.56
N GLY A 15 14.92 -2.83 -11.61
CA GLY A 15 15.90 -3.66 -10.91
C GLY A 15 15.56 -3.97 -9.46
N ASN A 16 14.39 -3.53 -8.95
CA ASN A 16 13.91 -3.84 -7.60
C ASN A 16 12.81 -4.92 -7.68
N ALA A 17 12.97 -6.01 -6.92
CA ALA A 17 12.02 -7.11 -6.89
C ALA A 17 10.87 -6.91 -5.88
N GLU A 18 10.86 -5.82 -5.11
CA GLU A 18 9.77 -5.53 -4.16
C GLU A 18 8.44 -5.41 -4.90
N GLY A 19 7.43 -6.12 -4.43
CA GLY A 19 6.13 -6.19 -5.09
C GLY A 19 6.03 -7.15 -6.27
N TRP A 20 7.17 -7.74 -6.72
CA TRP A 20 7.21 -8.63 -7.90
C TRP A 20 7.31 -10.13 -7.56
N LEU A 21 7.34 -10.49 -6.29
CA LEU A 21 7.51 -11.87 -5.85
C LEU A 21 6.18 -12.46 -5.39
N LEU A 22 5.45 -13.14 -6.27
CA LEU A 22 4.15 -13.72 -5.95
C LEU A 22 4.27 -14.67 -4.75
N PRO A 23 3.51 -14.45 -3.65
CA PRO A 23 3.50 -15.35 -2.51
C PRO A 23 2.87 -16.70 -2.90
N GLY A 24 3.43 -17.80 -2.36
CA GLY A 24 2.89 -19.11 -2.64
C GLY A 24 3.81 -20.23 -2.17
N SER A 25 3.37 -21.47 -2.41
CA SER A 25 4.19 -22.66 -2.21
C SER A 25 4.86 -23.02 -3.53
N TYR A 26 6.17 -23.08 -3.52
CA TYR A 26 6.98 -23.41 -4.69
C TYR A 26 7.69 -24.74 -4.45
N GLU A 27 7.44 -25.72 -5.32
CA GLU A 27 8.21 -26.97 -5.30
C GLU A 27 9.63 -26.68 -5.78
N VAL A 28 10.63 -27.15 -5.01
CA VAL A 28 12.04 -27.00 -5.33
C VAL A 28 12.63 -28.38 -5.62
N GLY A 29 13.02 -28.59 -6.88
CA GLY A 29 13.65 -29.83 -7.35
C GLY A 29 15.18 -29.77 -7.20
N GLU A 30 15.84 -30.92 -7.44
CA GLU A 30 17.31 -31.05 -7.31
C GLU A 30 18.12 -30.13 -8.24
N THR A 31 17.52 -29.71 -9.36
CA THR A 31 18.17 -28.83 -10.34
C THR A 31 17.84 -27.35 -10.15
N ASP A 32 16.97 -27.02 -9.18
CA ASP A 32 16.59 -25.63 -8.92
C ASP A 32 17.73 -24.88 -8.23
N THR A 33 17.85 -23.63 -8.62
CA THR A 33 18.72 -22.63 -7.96
C THR A 33 17.85 -21.55 -7.33
N PRO A 34 18.36 -20.75 -6.39
CA PRO A 34 17.62 -19.57 -5.90
C PRO A 34 17.09 -18.67 -7.03
N THR A 35 17.88 -18.50 -8.09
CA THR A 35 17.50 -17.69 -9.25
C THR A 35 16.29 -18.28 -9.98
N THR A 36 16.24 -19.61 -10.21
CA THR A 36 15.09 -20.22 -10.89
C THR A 36 13.81 -20.17 -10.06
N VAL A 37 13.91 -20.26 -8.74
CA VAL A 37 12.77 -20.10 -7.84
C VAL A 37 12.23 -18.65 -7.88
N ILE A 38 13.14 -17.67 -7.77
CA ILE A 38 12.78 -16.25 -7.88
C ILE A 38 12.14 -15.95 -9.24
N ALA A 39 12.69 -16.47 -10.34
CA ALA A 39 12.11 -16.28 -11.67
C ALA A 39 10.67 -16.82 -11.76
N ARG A 40 10.35 -17.93 -11.09
CA ARG A 40 8.98 -18.45 -11.02
C ARG A 40 8.06 -17.53 -10.22
N MET A 41 8.55 -16.92 -9.12
CA MET A 41 7.79 -15.96 -8.33
C MET A 41 7.48 -14.69 -9.13
N VAL A 42 8.49 -14.14 -9.81
CA VAL A 42 8.34 -12.97 -10.70
C VAL A 42 7.36 -13.27 -11.84
N LYS A 43 7.54 -14.42 -12.50
CA LYS A 43 6.62 -14.86 -13.55
C LYS A 43 5.19 -14.97 -13.04
N GLY A 44 4.98 -15.49 -11.85
CA GLY A 44 3.67 -15.57 -11.22
C GLY A 44 3.00 -14.20 -11.09
N THR A 45 3.72 -13.18 -10.65
CA THR A 45 3.20 -11.80 -10.57
C THR A 45 2.87 -11.25 -11.96
N ILE A 46 3.74 -11.48 -12.95
CA ILE A 46 3.49 -11.06 -14.34
C ILE A 46 2.22 -11.73 -14.90
N ASP A 47 2.11 -13.06 -14.76
CA ASP A 47 0.96 -13.83 -15.24
C ASP A 47 -0.36 -13.34 -14.56
N GLU A 48 -0.30 -12.97 -13.29
CA GLU A 48 -1.45 -12.43 -12.58
C GLU A 48 -1.85 -11.04 -13.09
N LEU A 49 -0.90 -10.15 -13.27
CA LEU A 49 -1.14 -8.82 -13.84
C LEU A 49 -1.69 -8.92 -15.27
N ASP A 50 -1.17 -9.83 -16.10
CA ASP A 50 -1.69 -10.11 -17.44
C ASP A 50 -3.13 -10.60 -17.41
N ARG A 51 -3.44 -11.53 -16.50
CA ARG A 51 -4.81 -12.05 -16.29
C ARG A 51 -5.78 -10.95 -15.88
N LEU A 52 -5.30 -9.96 -15.12
CA LEU A 52 -6.08 -8.80 -14.70
C LEU A 52 -6.11 -7.68 -15.75
N GLY A 53 -5.44 -7.83 -16.90
CA GLY A 53 -5.44 -6.90 -18.00
C GLY A 53 -4.55 -5.67 -17.80
N VAL A 54 -3.55 -5.75 -16.89
CA VAL A 54 -2.63 -4.63 -16.61
C VAL A 54 -1.56 -4.57 -17.70
N ALA A 55 -1.53 -3.45 -18.42
CA ALA A 55 -0.51 -3.23 -19.46
C ALA A 55 0.91 -3.16 -18.83
N PRO A 56 1.96 -3.64 -19.52
CA PRO A 56 3.32 -3.62 -18.99
C PRO A 56 3.76 -2.26 -18.41
N ALA A 57 3.46 -1.18 -19.11
CA ALA A 57 3.84 0.17 -18.68
C ALA A 57 3.17 0.63 -17.36
N ASP A 58 2.06 0.00 -16.98
CA ASP A 58 1.29 0.38 -15.78
C ASP A 58 1.58 -0.51 -14.57
N ARG A 59 2.26 -1.67 -14.77
CA ARG A 59 2.44 -2.71 -13.75
C ARG A 59 3.08 -2.19 -12.48
N GLU A 60 4.21 -1.47 -12.59
CA GLU A 60 4.91 -0.92 -11.43
C GLU A 60 4.02 0.05 -10.65
N THR A 61 3.34 0.96 -11.33
CA THR A 61 2.40 1.90 -10.70
C THR A 61 1.26 1.19 -9.99
N VAL A 62 0.71 0.15 -10.59
CA VAL A 62 -0.37 -0.67 -9.99
C VAL A 62 0.14 -1.40 -8.76
N LEU A 63 1.33 -2.01 -8.81
CA LEU A 63 1.94 -2.70 -7.67
C LEU A 63 2.26 -1.75 -6.53
N ILE A 64 2.79 -0.54 -6.81
CA ILE A 64 3.04 0.48 -5.79
C ILE A 64 1.72 0.85 -5.08
N LYS A 65 0.69 1.21 -5.82
CA LYS A 65 -0.62 1.59 -5.22
C LYS A 65 -1.24 0.43 -4.44
N ALA A 66 -1.19 -0.78 -4.98
CA ALA A 66 -1.76 -1.97 -4.36
C ALA A 66 -1.03 -2.35 -3.07
N SER A 67 0.31 -2.22 -3.02
CA SER A 67 1.06 -2.46 -1.79
C SER A 67 0.72 -1.47 -0.68
N ILE A 68 0.41 -0.22 -1.03
CA ILE A 68 -0.07 0.79 -0.08
C ILE A 68 -1.48 0.42 0.41
N VAL A 69 -2.40 0.03 -0.50
CA VAL A 69 -3.76 -0.40 -0.11
C VAL A 69 -3.70 -1.56 0.90
N ASP A 70 -2.86 -2.57 0.66
CA ASP A 70 -2.68 -3.69 1.59
C ASP A 70 -2.04 -3.25 2.92
N GLY A 71 -1.09 -2.31 2.88
CA GLY A 71 -0.46 -1.77 4.07
C GLY A 71 -1.41 -0.96 4.96
N GLU A 72 -2.42 -0.33 4.37
CA GLU A 72 -3.38 0.53 5.07
C GLU A 72 -4.69 -0.19 5.42
N MET A 73 -5.06 -1.26 4.71
CA MET A 73 -6.41 -1.82 4.81
C MET A 73 -6.45 -3.33 4.62
N ASN A 74 -6.85 -4.05 5.65
CA ASN A 74 -7.02 -5.51 5.63
C ASN A 74 -8.48 -5.97 5.45
N ILE A 75 -9.43 -5.04 5.28
CA ILE A 75 -10.85 -5.33 5.11
C ILE A 75 -11.26 -5.10 3.67
N ASP A 76 -11.56 -6.18 2.96
CA ASP A 76 -11.82 -6.22 1.51
C ASP A 76 -12.77 -5.12 1.02
N LYS A 77 -13.88 -4.89 1.74
CA LYS A 77 -14.91 -3.91 1.34
C LYS A 77 -14.41 -2.46 1.30
N TYR A 78 -13.34 -2.13 2.05
CA TYR A 78 -12.79 -0.79 2.12
C TYR A 78 -11.58 -0.58 1.19
N MET A 79 -10.94 -1.64 0.69
CA MET A 79 -9.79 -1.53 -0.21
C MET A 79 -10.08 -0.65 -1.44
N PRO A 80 -11.23 -0.79 -2.17
CA PRO A 80 -11.54 0.10 -3.30
C PRO A 80 -11.73 1.57 -2.89
N MET A 81 -12.16 1.83 -1.65
CA MET A 81 -12.31 3.18 -1.12
C MET A 81 -10.95 3.79 -0.76
N VAL A 82 -10.02 3.01 -0.17
CA VAL A 82 -8.64 3.44 0.07
C VAL A 82 -7.92 3.70 -1.26
N ALA A 83 -8.09 2.83 -2.25
CA ALA A 83 -7.58 3.07 -3.60
C ALA A 83 -8.11 4.39 -4.18
N ARG A 84 -9.39 4.72 -3.98
CA ARG A 84 -9.97 6.00 -4.37
C ARG A 84 -9.32 7.19 -3.66
N VAL A 85 -9.06 7.07 -2.34
CA VAL A 85 -8.34 8.11 -1.59
C VAL A 85 -6.96 8.35 -2.18
N ILE A 86 -6.22 7.29 -2.53
CA ILE A 86 -4.89 7.41 -3.18
C ILE A 86 -5.03 8.20 -4.49
N GLU A 87 -5.95 7.84 -5.38
CA GLU A 87 -6.17 8.54 -6.65
C GLU A 87 -6.54 10.02 -6.44
N ASN A 88 -7.46 10.29 -5.52
CA ASN A 88 -7.91 11.64 -5.24
C ASN A 88 -6.77 12.50 -4.68
N ARG A 89 -5.95 11.97 -3.76
CA ARG A 89 -4.79 12.71 -3.22
C ARG A 89 -3.72 12.97 -4.27
N LEU A 90 -3.42 11.99 -5.14
CA LEU A 90 -2.48 12.19 -6.25
C LEU A 90 -2.94 13.30 -7.20
N ALA A 91 -4.25 13.42 -7.43
CA ALA A 91 -4.84 14.45 -8.28
C ALA A 91 -4.93 15.83 -7.58
N ASP A 92 -4.93 15.87 -6.24
CA ASP A 92 -5.13 17.07 -5.43
C ASP A 92 -3.86 17.92 -5.26
N THR A 93 -3.13 18.17 -6.33
CA THR A 93 -1.81 18.83 -6.30
C THR A 93 -1.85 20.29 -5.83
N ASN A 94 -2.98 20.97 -6.01
CA ASN A 94 -3.16 22.38 -5.62
C ASN A 94 -4.15 22.57 -4.46
N GLY A 95 -4.70 21.47 -3.94
CA GLY A 95 -5.70 21.48 -2.87
C GLY A 95 -5.12 21.21 -1.49
N GLU A 96 -5.90 20.56 -0.68
CA GLU A 96 -5.66 20.38 0.75
C GLU A 96 -4.49 19.40 1.02
N THR A 97 -4.34 18.35 0.20
CA THR A 97 -3.32 17.32 0.38
C THR A 97 -2.04 17.59 -0.40
N LYS A 98 -2.06 18.49 -1.36
CA LYS A 98 -0.91 18.89 -2.20
C LYS A 98 -0.22 17.72 -2.91
N GLY A 99 -0.97 16.69 -3.27
CA GLY A 99 -0.47 15.47 -3.89
C GLY A 99 0.25 14.50 -2.93
N MET A 100 0.29 14.80 -1.63
CA MET A 100 0.89 13.95 -0.62
C MET A 100 -0.07 12.83 -0.20
N LEU A 101 0.37 11.57 -0.22
CA LEU A 101 -0.46 10.45 0.19
C LEU A 101 -0.64 10.39 1.71
N GLY A 102 0.41 10.71 2.50
CA GLY A 102 0.34 10.77 3.95
C GLY A 102 0.01 9.43 4.61
N MET A 103 0.49 8.32 4.04
CA MET A 103 0.22 6.95 4.49
C MET A 103 1.27 6.48 5.50
N ASP A 104 0.83 5.91 6.63
CA ASP A 104 1.73 5.44 7.69
C ASP A 104 2.55 4.23 7.25
N SER A 105 1.95 3.34 6.46
CA SER A 105 2.63 2.18 5.89
C SER A 105 3.88 2.54 5.08
N THR A 106 3.82 3.63 4.31
CA THR A 106 4.96 4.10 3.51
C THR A 106 6.05 4.69 4.39
N VAL A 107 5.68 5.42 5.46
CA VAL A 107 6.63 5.97 6.44
C VAL A 107 7.37 4.84 7.15
N LEU A 108 6.62 3.86 7.67
CA LEU A 108 7.19 2.69 8.37
C LEU A 108 8.14 1.91 7.46
N TYR A 109 7.74 1.64 6.21
CA TYR A 109 8.62 0.97 5.24
C TYR A 109 9.92 1.74 5.03
N GLY A 110 9.85 3.05 4.85
CA GLY A 110 11.01 3.90 4.61
C GLY A 110 12.02 3.93 5.75
N VAL A 111 11.60 3.66 6.99
CA VAL A 111 12.49 3.53 8.16
C VAL A 111 12.79 2.07 8.54
N GLY A 112 12.38 1.09 7.70
CA GLY A 112 12.66 -0.34 7.91
C GLY A 112 11.82 -1.01 8.99
N LYS A 113 10.67 -0.41 9.36
CA LYS A 113 9.69 -0.99 10.29
C LYS A 113 8.59 -1.72 9.50
N THR A 114 8.15 -2.87 9.98
CA THR A 114 7.14 -3.69 9.30
C THR A 114 5.73 -3.57 9.87
N SER A 115 5.57 -2.90 11.01
CA SER A 115 4.28 -2.74 11.69
C SER A 115 4.36 -1.66 12.76
N GLY A 116 3.21 -1.25 13.30
CA GLY A 116 3.07 -0.30 14.38
C GLY A 116 2.52 1.05 13.91
N VAL A 117 2.64 2.06 14.77
CA VAL A 117 2.30 3.45 14.48
C VAL A 117 3.60 4.23 14.41
N PRO A 118 3.83 5.04 13.36
CA PRO A 118 5.05 5.85 13.27
C PRO A 118 5.13 6.83 14.43
N ASP A 119 6.29 6.90 15.06
CA ASP A 119 6.59 7.91 16.06
C ASP A 119 7.05 9.23 15.38
N GLN A 120 7.30 10.28 16.19
CA GLN A 120 7.67 11.58 15.63
C GLN A 120 8.99 11.54 14.84
N ALA A 121 9.95 10.71 15.27
CA ALA A 121 11.21 10.58 14.55
C ALA A 121 11.04 9.89 13.19
N ASP A 122 10.12 8.93 13.10
CA ASP A 122 9.72 8.29 11.84
C ASP A 122 9.06 9.29 10.89
N LEU A 123 8.12 10.09 11.43
CA LEU A 123 7.38 11.11 10.66
C LEU A 123 8.29 12.22 10.12
N ASP A 124 9.34 12.57 10.88
CA ASP A 124 10.32 13.61 10.51
C ASP A 124 11.46 13.05 9.64
N ASN A 125 11.53 11.74 9.44
CA ASN A 125 12.57 11.11 8.63
C ASN A 125 12.38 11.44 7.15
N ASP A 126 13.34 12.20 6.59
CA ASP A 126 13.33 12.59 5.17
C ASP A 126 13.93 11.47 4.30
N ASN A 127 13.07 10.59 3.84
CA ASN A 127 13.41 9.54 2.87
C ASN A 127 12.36 9.46 1.76
N PRO A 128 12.68 8.89 0.58
CA PRO A 128 11.77 8.89 -0.58
C PRO A 128 10.44 8.16 -0.38
N TYR A 129 10.31 7.32 0.66
CA TYR A 129 9.06 6.62 0.99
C TYR A 129 8.17 7.41 1.95
N ASN A 130 8.67 8.51 2.53
CA ASN A 130 7.86 9.32 3.43
C ASN A 130 6.85 10.18 2.65
N THR A 131 5.69 9.60 2.37
CA THR A 131 4.60 10.27 1.64
C THR A 131 3.89 11.39 2.42
N ARG A 132 4.35 11.69 3.65
CA ARG A 132 3.95 12.87 4.42
C ARG A 132 4.83 14.09 4.11
N LEU A 133 6.03 13.86 3.57
CA LEU A 133 7.00 14.90 3.19
C LEU A 133 7.14 15.03 1.68
N HIS A 134 6.91 13.94 0.94
CA HIS A 134 7.06 13.89 -0.51
C HIS A 134 5.71 13.64 -1.19
N ALA A 135 5.38 14.48 -2.17
CA ALA A 135 4.20 14.32 -3.01
C ALA A 135 4.39 13.20 -4.04
N GLY A 136 3.29 12.55 -4.43
CA GLY A 136 3.31 11.46 -5.40
C GLY A 136 3.43 10.08 -4.76
N LEU A 137 3.73 9.10 -5.60
CA LEU A 137 3.97 7.71 -5.19
C LEU A 137 5.39 7.52 -4.66
N PRO A 138 5.62 6.58 -3.74
CA PRO A 138 6.96 6.17 -3.36
C PRO A 138 7.67 5.51 -4.55
N PRO A 139 9.02 5.37 -4.48
CA PRO A 139 9.81 4.89 -5.62
C PRO A 139 9.51 3.47 -6.09
N THR A 140 9.08 2.61 -5.18
CA THR A 140 8.78 1.19 -5.43
C THR A 140 7.58 0.73 -4.60
N PRO A 141 7.02 -0.46 -4.85
CA PRO A 141 6.12 -1.09 -3.90
C PRO A 141 6.75 -1.17 -2.49
N ILE A 142 5.91 -1.18 -1.46
CA ILE A 142 6.33 -1.29 -0.05
C ILE A 142 6.04 -2.69 0.53
N GLY A 143 5.80 -3.65 -0.33
CA GLY A 143 5.53 -5.05 -0.01
C GLY A 143 4.89 -5.75 -1.20
N GLN A 144 4.65 -7.05 -1.05
CA GLN A 144 3.98 -7.84 -2.08
C GLN A 144 2.46 -7.66 -1.96
N PRO A 145 1.79 -7.03 -2.95
CA PRO A 145 0.35 -6.80 -2.86
C PRO A 145 -0.46 -8.08 -3.09
N SER A 146 -1.61 -8.17 -2.44
CA SER A 146 -2.60 -9.21 -2.69
C SER A 146 -3.36 -8.95 -4.00
N GLU A 147 -3.91 -10.02 -4.60
CA GLU A 147 -4.81 -9.89 -5.76
C GLU A 147 -6.01 -8.97 -5.46
N LYS A 148 -6.51 -8.96 -4.22
CA LYS A 148 -7.62 -8.08 -3.81
C LYS A 148 -7.25 -6.62 -3.88
N ALA A 149 -6.05 -6.26 -3.40
CA ALA A 149 -5.54 -4.90 -3.46
C ALA A 149 -5.28 -4.46 -4.91
N ILE A 150 -4.71 -5.34 -5.75
CA ILE A 150 -4.55 -5.07 -7.18
C ILE A 150 -5.92 -4.79 -7.83
N LYS A 151 -6.92 -5.64 -7.60
CA LYS A 151 -8.29 -5.42 -8.10
C LYS A 151 -8.92 -4.12 -7.59
N ALA A 152 -8.65 -3.75 -6.34
CA ALA A 152 -9.14 -2.50 -5.76
C ALA A 152 -8.52 -1.27 -6.46
N VAL A 153 -7.24 -1.32 -6.78
CA VAL A 153 -6.55 -0.27 -7.55
C VAL A 153 -7.06 -0.17 -8.98
N LEU A 154 -7.35 -1.30 -9.62
CA LEU A 154 -7.88 -1.32 -10.99
C LEU A 154 -9.34 -0.85 -11.06
N ASN A 155 -10.10 -1.01 -9.99
CA ASN A 155 -11.51 -0.65 -9.90
C ASN A 155 -11.79 0.12 -8.59
N PRO A 156 -11.23 1.33 -8.42
CA PRO A 156 -11.45 2.12 -7.22
C PRO A 156 -12.92 2.53 -7.10
N ALA A 157 -13.44 2.57 -5.87
CA ALA A 157 -14.81 3.01 -5.63
C ALA A 157 -15.04 4.45 -6.12
N GLU A 158 -16.28 4.78 -6.45
CA GLU A 158 -16.65 6.17 -6.71
C GLU A 158 -16.71 6.97 -5.41
N GLY A 159 -16.14 8.18 -5.40
CA GLY A 159 -16.15 9.04 -4.22
C GLY A 159 -15.13 10.18 -4.32
N THR A 160 -15.29 11.16 -3.42
CA THR A 160 -14.46 12.37 -3.34
C THR A 160 -13.55 12.39 -2.11
N TRP A 161 -13.40 11.23 -1.45
CA TRP A 161 -12.66 11.13 -0.18
C TRP A 161 -11.18 11.46 -0.35
N LEU A 162 -10.67 12.22 0.62
CA LEU A 162 -9.26 12.51 0.79
C LEU A 162 -8.70 11.87 2.07
N TYR A 163 -9.56 11.42 2.97
CA TYR A 163 -9.21 10.91 4.30
C TYR A 163 -9.98 9.64 4.63
N PHE A 164 -9.41 8.85 5.53
CA PHE A 164 -10.08 7.75 6.20
C PHE A 164 -9.52 7.56 7.62
N VAL A 165 -10.28 6.91 8.48
CA VAL A 165 -9.84 6.46 9.79
C VAL A 165 -10.70 5.29 10.25
N THR A 166 -10.08 4.26 10.80
CA THR A 166 -10.78 3.16 11.47
C THR A 166 -11.25 3.65 12.83
N VAL A 167 -12.57 3.69 13.03
CA VAL A 167 -13.19 4.24 14.25
C VAL A 167 -13.52 3.19 15.29
N ASN A 168 -13.49 1.91 14.92
CA ASN A 168 -13.73 0.77 15.81
C ASN A 168 -12.75 -0.35 15.43
N LEU A 169 -11.80 -0.65 16.32
CA LEU A 169 -10.76 -1.65 16.05
C LEU A 169 -11.27 -3.10 16.17
N ASP A 170 -12.37 -3.34 16.91
CA ASP A 170 -12.95 -4.69 17.04
C ASP A 170 -13.67 -5.12 15.76
N THR A 171 -14.37 -4.19 15.12
CA THR A 171 -15.15 -4.46 13.89
C THR A 171 -14.42 -4.07 12.63
N GLY A 172 -13.36 -3.27 12.74
CA GLY A 172 -12.67 -2.64 11.64
C GLY A 172 -13.51 -1.58 10.91
N GLU A 173 -14.55 -1.02 11.56
CA GLU A 173 -15.35 0.05 10.96
C GLU A 173 -14.49 1.25 10.63
N THR A 174 -14.46 1.59 9.34
CA THR A 174 -13.65 2.68 8.78
C THR A 174 -14.56 3.73 8.15
N LEU A 175 -14.34 4.98 8.51
CA LEU A 175 -15.05 6.13 7.97
C LEU A 175 -14.14 6.90 7.01
N PHE A 176 -14.76 7.43 5.97
CA PHE A 176 -14.11 8.20 4.92
C PHE A 176 -14.62 9.64 4.95
N ALA A 177 -13.76 10.59 4.57
CA ALA A 177 -14.08 12.01 4.58
C ALA A 177 -13.46 12.73 3.38
N SER A 178 -14.16 13.74 2.86
CA SER A 178 -13.72 14.56 1.73
C SER A 178 -13.02 15.85 2.17
N THR A 179 -13.19 16.25 3.43
CA THR A 179 -12.60 17.46 4.01
C THR A 179 -11.92 17.16 5.33
N LEU A 180 -10.95 18.00 5.74
CA LEU A 180 -10.31 17.89 7.05
C LEU A 180 -11.32 18.05 8.19
N GLU A 181 -12.31 18.92 8.06
CA GLU A 181 -13.34 19.10 9.09
C GLU A 181 -14.14 17.81 9.33
N GLU A 182 -14.53 17.10 8.26
CA GLU A 182 -15.19 15.78 8.36
C GLU A 182 -14.26 14.75 9.00
N GLN A 183 -12.98 14.74 8.63
CA GLN A 183 -11.99 13.84 9.18
C GLN A 183 -11.79 14.07 10.67
N GLU A 184 -11.74 15.32 11.14
CA GLU A 184 -11.63 15.61 12.59
C GLU A 184 -12.86 15.08 13.36
N LYS A 185 -14.07 15.20 12.80
CA LYS A 185 -15.26 14.58 13.39
C LYS A 185 -15.15 13.05 13.48
N ASN A 186 -14.55 12.41 12.48
CA ASN A 186 -14.31 10.96 12.50
C ASN A 186 -13.22 10.60 13.52
N ARG A 187 -12.15 11.40 13.64
CA ARG A 187 -11.10 11.21 14.66
C ARG A 187 -11.66 11.31 16.09
N GLU A 188 -12.61 12.21 16.33
CA GLU A 188 -13.26 12.29 17.67
C GLU A 188 -14.06 11.01 18.00
N LYS A 189 -14.66 10.35 16.99
CA LYS A 189 -15.31 9.04 17.21
C LYS A 189 -14.29 7.97 17.60
N PHE A 190 -13.13 7.96 16.93
CA PHE A 190 -12.04 7.04 17.28
C PHE A 190 -11.51 7.30 18.71
N LYS A 191 -11.31 8.57 19.10
CA LYS A 191 -10.90 8.93 20.46
C LYS A 191 -11.94 8.46 21.49
N ALA A 192 -13.23 8.64 21.22
CA ALA A 192 -14.31 8.18 22.10
C ALA A 192 -14.29 6.64 22.23
N TYR A 193 -14.09 5.92 21.12
CA TYR A 193 -13.92 4.46 21.12
C TYR A 193 -12.72 4.05 22.00
N CYS A 194 -11.55 4.66 21.81
CA CYS A 194 -10.36 4.36 22.61
C CYS A 194 -10.54 4.68 24.10
N THR A 195 -11.25 5.76 24.43
CA THR A 195 -11.58 6.11 25.82
C THR A 195 -12.44 5.02 26.48
N ALA A 196 -13.39 4.45 25.73
CA ALA A 196 -14.23 3.36 26.20
C ALA A 196 -13.50 1.98 26.22
N ASN A 197 -12.49 1.80 25.38
CA ASN A 197 -11.77 0.53 25.17
C ASN A 197 -10.24 0.70 25.29
N PRO A 198 -9.70 1.17 26.44
CA PRO A 198 -8.29 1.55 26.56
C PRO A 198 -7.33 0.37 26.30
N LYS A 199 -7.70 -0.86 26.64
CA LYS A 199 -6.85 -2.03 26.42
C LYS A 199 -6.65 -2.38 24.94
N VAL A 200 -7.64 -2.07 24.11
CA VAL A 200 -7.55 -2.34 22.66
C VAL A 200 -6.64 -1.32 21.99
N CYS A 201 -6.72 -0.06 22.39
CA CYS A 201 -5.95 1.03 21.80
C CYS A 201 -4.50 1.17 22.31
N THR A 202 -4.13 0.50 23.42
CA THR A 202 -2.74 0.52 23.94
C THR A 202 -1.90 -0.66 23.48
N SER A 203 -2.49 -1.64 22.80
CA SER A 203 -1.83 -2.84 22.25
C SER A 203 -1.62 -2.78 20.74
N SER A 204 -1.88 -1.62 20.13
CA SER A 204 -1.71 -1.39 18.69
C SER A 204 -0.38 -0.71 18.42
#